data_da28955559cb2f7411e295165d30e9a4
#
_entry.id   da28955559cb2f7411e295165d30e9a4
#
_cell.length_a   1.000
_cell.length_b   1.000
_cell.length_c   1.000
_cell.angle_alpha   90.00
_cell.angle_beta   90.00
_cell.angle_gamma   90.00
#
_symmetry.space_group_name_H-M   'P 1'
#
loop_
_entity.id
_entity.type
_entity.pdbx_description
1 polymer ?
#
loop_
_entity_poly.entity_id
_entity_poly.type
_entity_poly.pdbx_seq_one_letter_code
_entity_poly.pdbx_strand_id
1 'polypeptide(L)'
;QGKVSSYHGDIPKLPLLSLLELGLLERRWQREMRNLPQDAPWAAARAGEWDAESIESWILKHVRTAGARDFARTLTRAMLCAEPRQVSYLCFLNYLRQGRGLNTLIGTEGGAQQDKFVGGAWQIPGRMAERLAGDIVLDAPVLAVEQDDDGVTVIARGERHRARHLIMAVPPLLASRIHFNAALPSKRNALNERMPMGSVIKIHIAYERPFWRQRGLN
;
A
#
# COMPACT_ATOMS: atom_id res chain seq x y z
N GLN A 1 -7.25 -1.48 28.65
CA GLN A 1 -8.25 -0.85 27.79
C GLN A 1 -9.01 0.19 28.62
N GLY A 2 -9.16 1.43 28.09
CA GLY A 2 -9.97 2.49 28.72
C GLY A 2 -9.20 3.65 29.38
N LYS A 3 -7.86 3.64 29.44
CA LYS A 3 -7.11 4.83 29.87
C LYS A 3 -6.82 5.73 28.66
N VAL A 4 -7.40 6.92 28.67
CA VAL A 4 -7.03 7.98 27.72
C VAL A 4 -5.77 8.66 28.24
N SER A 5 -4.76 8.78 27.41
CA SER A 5 -3.54 9.54 27.69
C SER A 5 -3.31 10.58 26.62
N SER A 6 -2.84 11.76 27.00
CA SER A 6 -2.43 12.82 26.08
C SER A 6 -0.92 12.80 25.91
N TYR A 7 -0.46 13.16 24.70
CA TYR A 7 0.96 13.34 24.38
C TYR A 7 1.10 14.50 23.40
N HIS A 8 2.32 15.04 23.31
CA HIS A 8 2.68 16.08 22.34
C HIS A 8 3.70 15.52 21.36
N GLY A 9 3.58 15.86 20.08
CA GLY A 9 4.43 15.38 18.99
C GLY A 9 3.89 14.11 18.32
N ASP A 10 4.70 13.49 17.47
CA ASP A 10 4.30 12.41 16.57
C ASP A 10 4.35 11.02 17.22
N ILE A 11 4.99 10.89 18.37
CA ILE A 11 5.19 9.61 19.05
C ILE A 11 4.28 9.53 20.30
N PRO A 12 3.44 8.48 20.42
CA PRO A 12 2.61 8.30 21.59
C PRO A 12 3.44 8.10 22.86
N LYS A 13 2.86 8.42 24.03
CA LYS A 13 3.52 8.23 25.32
C LYS A 13 3.69 6.74 25.61
N LEU A 14 4.90 6.26 25.44
CA LEU A 14 5.32 4.88 25.68
C LEU A 14 6.34 4.81 26.82
N PRO A 15 6.50 3.64 27.49
CA PRO A 15 7.60 3.41 28.41
C PRO A 15 8.97 3.68 27.74
N LEU A 16 9.92 4.21 28.51
CA LEU A 16 11.24 4.58 28.00
C LEU A 16 11.94 3.45 27.21
N LEU A 17 11.86 2.23 27.71
CA LEU A 17 12.42 1.06 27.03
C LEU A 17 11.79 0.83 25.65
N SER A 18 10.48 1.04 25.51
CA SER A 18 9.80 0.94 24.22
C SER A 18 10.24 2.03 23.25
N LEU A 19 10.44 3.27 23.74
CA LEU A 19 10.95 4.38 22.91
C LEU A 19 12.36 4.13 22.43
N LEU A 20 13.25 3.64 23.31
CA LEU A 20 14.60 3.26 22.92
C LEU A 20 14.59 2.14 21.87
N GLU A 21 13.75 1.15 22.07
CA GLU A 21 13.62 0.03 21.13
C GLU A 21 13.08 0.48 19.76
N LEU A 22 12.12 1.41 19.72
CA LEU A 22 11.64 2.01 18.47
C LEU A 22 12.72 2.77 17.73
N GLY A 23 13.56 3.54 18.44
CA GLY A 23 14.69 4.21 17.82
C GLY A 23 15.73 3.25 17.23
N LEU A 24 15.99 2.12 17.88
CA LEU A 24 16.84 1.05 17.36
C LEU A 24 16.21 0.35 16.15
N LEU A 25 14.92 0.11 16.22
CA LEU A 25 14.12 -0.48 15.15
C LEU A 25 14.16 0.37 13.88
N GLU A 26 13.94 1.66 14.00
CA GLU A 26 13.99 2.60 12.87
C GLU A 26 15.40 2.61 12.23
N ARG A 27 16.45 2.72 13.04
CA ARG A 27 17.84 2.65 12.54
C ARG A 27 18.12 1.35 11.80
N ARG A 28 17.57 0.24 12.27
CA ARG A 28 17.72 -1.06 11.64
C ARG A 28 17.00 -1.10 10.29
N TRP A 29 15.74 -0.65 10.23
CA TRP A 29 14.99 -0.56 8.98
C TRP A 29 15.70 0.34 7.96
N GLN A 30 16.19 1.51 8.39
CA GLN A 30 16.96 2.40 7.52
C GLN A 30 18.21 1.74 6.96
N ARG A 31 18.94 0.98 7.77
CA ARG A 31 20.14 0.27 7.32
C ARG A 31 19.79 -0.86 6.35
N GLU A 32 18.78 -1.66 6.65
CA GLU A 32 18.37 -2.80 5.84
C GLU A 32 17.77 -2.36 4.49
N MET A 33 16.91 -1.33 4.47
CA MET A 33 16.36 -0.80 3.22
C MET A 33 17.44 -0.20 2.30
N ARG A 34 18.51 0.40 2.85
CA ARG A 34 19.61 0.96 2.02
C ARG A 34 20.37 -0.13 1.26
N ASN A 35 20.37 -1.36 1.75
CA ASN A 35 21.00 -2.50 1.11
C ASN A 35 20.16 -3.13 0.00
N LEU A 36 18.93 -2.63 -0.24
CA LEU A 36 18.11 -3.08 -1.34
C LEU A 36 18.48 -2.34 -2.63
N PRO A 37 18.75 -3.05 -3.74
CA PRO A 37 18.78 -2.43 -5.06
C PRO A 37 17.42 -1.79 -5.38
N GLN A 38 17.44 -0.58 -5.94
CA GLN A 38 16.21 0.20 -6.15
C GLN A 38 15.27 -0.48 -7.15
N ASP A 39 15.81 -0.98 -8.25
CA ASP A 39 15.03 -1.54 -9.36
C ASP A 39 14.89 -3.07 -9.30
N ALA A 40 15.63 -3.73 -8.39
CA ALA A 40 15.63 -5.17 -8.24
C ALA A 40 15.79 -5.60 -6.77
N PRO A 41 14.81 -5.30 -5.89
CA PRO A 41 14.91 -5.60 -4.45
C PRO A 41 15.15 -7.10 -4.18
N TRP A 42 14.69 -7.97 -5.07
CA TRP A 42 14.91 -9.41 -5.01
C TRP A 42 16.38 -9.84 -5.26
N ALA A 43 17.22 -8.96 -5.79
CA ALA A 43 18.65 -9.20 -6.01
C ALA A 43 19.51 -8.87 -4.77
N ALA A 44 18.92 -8.38 -3.68
CA ALA A 44 19.66 -8.17 -2.44
C ALA A 44 20.17 -9.49 -1.88
N ALA A 45 21.37 -9.49 -1.29
CA ALA A 45 22.02 -10.70 -0.74
C ALA A 45 21.15 -11.48 0.25
N ARG A 46 20.26 -10.80 0.99
CA ARG A 46 19.34 -11.40 1.97
C ARG A 46 17.89 -11.44 1.50
N ALA A 47 17.62 -11.19 0.21
CA ALA A 47 16.25 -11.10 -0.29
C ALA A 47 15.43 -12.35 0.01
N GLY A 48 15.98 -13.54 -0.22
CA GLY A 48 15.29 -14.82 0.06
C GLY A 48 14.97 -15.03 1.54
N GLU A 49 15.86 -14.60 2.45
CA GLU A 49 15.62 -14.65 3.91
C GLU A 49 14.49 -13.69 4.31
N TRP A 50 14.52 -12.46 3.82
CA TRP A 50 13.53 -11.43 4.13
C TRP A 50 12.16 -11.69 3.49
N ASP A 51 12.12 -12.34 2.35
CA ASP A 51 10.86 -12.70 1.69
C ASP A 51 10.20 -13.94 2.31
N ALA A 52 10.99 -14.81 2.93
CA ALA A 52 10.50 -16.01 3.59
C ALA A 52 9.81 -15.72 4.95
N GLU A 53 9.97 -14.53 5.52
CA GLU A 53 9.32 -14.16 6.78
C GLU A 53 8.34 -12.98 6.61
N SER A 54 7.23 -13.04 7.39
CA SER A 54 6.29 -11.92 7.45
C SER A 54 6.82 -10.81 8.35
N ILE A 55 6.26 -9.58 8.18
CA ILE A 55 6.55 -8.45 9.09
C ILE A 55 6.25 -8.86 10.54
N GLU A 56 5.15 -9.58 10.79
CA GLU A 56 4.78 -10.03 12.14
C GLU A 56 5.84 -10.96 12.72
N SER A 57 6.28 -11.97 11.97
CA SER A 57 7.33 -12.91 12.42
C SER A 57 8.62 -12.16 12.72
N TRP A 58 8.97 -11.21 11.87
CA TRP A 58 10.14 -10.37 12.04
C TRP A 58 10.04 -9.50 13.32
N ILE A 59 8.88 -8.84 13.57
CA ILE A 59 8.62 -8.06 14.79
C ILE A 59 8.77 -8.93 16.03
N LEU A 60 8.14 -10.10 16.06
CA LEU A 60 8.21 -11.01 17.21
C LEU A 60 9.64 -11.45 17.53
N LYS A 61 10.46 -11.65 16.52
CA LYS A 61 11.87 -12.08 16.64
C LYS A 61 12.78 -10.95 17.13
N HIS A 62 12.51 -9.70 16.76
CA HIS A 62 13.46 -8.60 16.95
C HIS A 62 13.00 -7.50 17.91
N VAL A 63 11.72 -7.42 18.24
CA VAL A 63 11.16 -6.40 19.14
C VAL A 63 10.65 -7.08 20.41
N ARG A 64 11.09 -6.59 21.55
CA ARG A 64 10.85 -7.26 22.85
C ARG A 64 9.71 -6.66 23.64
N THR A 65 9.60 -5.32 23.66
CA THR A 65 8.58 -4.64 24.47
C THR A 65 7.22 -4.65 23.77
N ALA A 66 6.16 -4.83 24.55
CA ALA A 66 4.79 -4.84 24.03
C ALA A 66 4.44 -3.52 23.31
N GLY A 67 4.82 -2.38 23.92
CA GLY A 67 4.55 -1.07 23.35
C GLY A 67 5.20 -0.84 21.98
N ALA A 68 6.46 -1.26 21.81
CA ALA A 68 7.13 -1.17 20.51
C ALA A 68 6.54 -2.13 19.46
N ARG A 69 6.14 -3.35 19.87
CA ARG A 69 5.43 -4.29 18.98
C ARG A 69 4.10 -3.73 18.49
N ASP A 70 3.30 -3.20 19.40
CA ASP A 70 1.98 -2.66 19.06
C ASP A 70 2.09 -1.42 18.18
N PHE A 71 3.10 -0.57 18.43
CA PHE A 71 3.39 0.57 17.57
C PHE A 71 3.79 0.11 16.15
N ALA A 72 4.73 -0.82 16.02
CA ALA A 72 5.18 -1.35 14.73
C ALA A 72 4.04 -2.01 13.94
N ARG A 73 3.15 -2.76 14.61
CA ARG A 73 1.95 -3.35 13.99
C ARG A 73 0.98 -2.28 13.51
N THR A 74 0.71 -1.27 14.35
CA THR A 74 -0.20 -0.17 14.01
C THR A 74 0.31 0.61 12.81
N LEU A 75 1.60 0.91 12.80
CA LEU A 75 2.28 1.57 11.70
C LEU A 75 2.16 0.78 10.39
N THR A 76 2.43 -0.51 10.42
CA THR A 76 2.31 -1.40 9.26
C THR A 76 0.89 -1.40 8.70
N ARG A 77 -0.12 -1.53 9.57
CA ARG A 77 -1.53 -1.49 9.16
C ARG A 77 -1.91 -0.16 8.52
N ALA A 78 -1.47 0.95 9.13
CA ALA A 78 -1.76 2.28 8.62
C ALA A 78 -1.12 2.54 7.24
N MET A 79 0.09 2.03 7.02
CA MET A 79 0.85 2.24 5.78
C MET A 79 0.41 1.31 4.66
N LEU A 80 0.15 0.04 4.96
CA LEU A 80 -0.07 -1.00 3.95
C LEU A 80 -1.52 -1.45 3.83
N CYS A 81 -2.42 -0.98 4.71
CA CYS A 81 -3.82 -1.42 4.77
C CYS A 81 -3.95 -2.96 4.84
N ALA A 82 -2.96 -3.62 5.46
CA ALA A 82 -2.84 -5.06 5.58
C ALA A 82 -2.31 -5.46 6.97
N GLU A 83 -2.62 -6.67 7.41
CA GLU A 83 -2.05 -7.19 8.65
C GLU A 83 -0.55 -7.52 8.47
N PRO A 84 0.32 -7.27 9.47
CA PRO A 84 1.75 -7.55 9.38
C PRO A 84 2.08 -9.00 9.00
N ARG A 85 1.21 -9.95 9.31
CA ARG A 85 1.36 -11.38 8.94
C ARG A 85 1.12 -11.67 7.46
N GLN A 86 0.49 -10.75 6.72
CA GLN A 86 0.10 -10.93 5.31
C GLN A 86 1.16 -10.39 4.34
N VAL A 87 2.14 -9.66 4.84
CA VAL A 87 3.14 -8.98 4.00
C VAL A 87 4.53 -9.50 4.35
N SER A 88 5.33 -9.83 3.33
CA SER A 88 6.72 -10.23 3.55
C SER A 88 7.56 -9.06 4.05
N TYR A 89 8.58 -9.35 4.83
CA TYR A 89 9.49 -8.33 5.33
C TYR A 89 10.28 -7.66 4.20
N LEU A 90 10.61 -8.40 3.13
CA LEU A 90 11.23 -7.83 1.92
C LEU A 90 10.33 -6.78 1.26
N CYS A 91 9.03 -7.09 1.11
CA CYS A 91 8.06 -6.16 0.55
C CYS A 91 7.97 -4.88 1.40
N PHE A 92 7.96 -4.99 2.72
CA PHE A 92 7.97 -3.85 3.63
C PHE A 92 9.24 -3.00 3.49
N LEU A 93 10.41 -3.62 3.46
CA LEU A 93 11.68 -2.90 3.26
C LEU A 93 11.71 -2.18 1.90
N ASN A 94 11.20 -2.83 0.84
CA ASN A 94 11.08 -2.20 -0.46
C ASN A 94 10.13 -1.00 -0.43
N TYR A 95 8.99 -1.11 0.25
CA TYR A 95 8.06 0.01 0.44
C TYR A 95 8.74 1.19 1.15
N LEU A 96 9.50 0.93 2.22
CA LEU A 96 10.29 1.96 2.89
C LEU A 96 11.35 2.56 1.95
N ARG A 97 12.01 1.75 1.14
CA ARG A 97 13.03 2.19 0.18
C ARG A 97 12.45 3.12 -0.87
N GLN A 98 11.34 2.74 -1.49
CA GLN A 98 10.65 3.54 -2.51
C GLN A 98 10.11 4.86 -1.92
N GLY A 99 9.65 4.83 -0.68
CA GLY A 99 9.15 5.99 0.05
C GLY A 99 10.24 6.86 0.69
N ARG A 100 11.53 6.61 0.43
CA ARG A 100 12.68 7.33 1.00
C ARG A 100 12.77 7.26 2.54
N GLY A 101 12.20 6.22 3.13
CA GLY A 101 12.23 5.95 4.56
C GLY A 101 10.93 6.26 5.28
N LEU A 102 10.85 5.78 6.51
CA LEU A 102 9.67 5.87 7.35
C LEU A 102 9.20 7.31 7.56
N ASN A 103 10.11 8.19 7.96
CA ASN A 103 9.77 9.58 8.29
C ASN A 103 9.18 10.34 7.11
N THR A 104 9.65 10.07 5.89
CA THR A 104 9.05 10.65 4.67
C THR A 104 7.64 10.12 4.45
N LEU A 105 7.42 8.81 4.62
CA LEU A 105 6.11 8.19 4.35
C LEU A 105 5.02 8.65 5.32
N ILE A 106 5.34 8.87 6.60
CA ILE A 106 4.34 9.24 7.63
C ILE A 106 4.35 10.74 7.96
N GLY A 107 5.36 11.49 7.49
CA GLY A 107 5.54 12.89 7.83
C GLY A 107 4.44 13.79 7.27
N THR A 108 3.92 14.66 8.12
CA THR A 108 2.96 15.71 7.79
C THR A 108 3.64 17.03 7.45
N GLU A 109 4.89 17.19 7.86
CA GLU A 109 5.78 18.32 7.52
C GLU A 109 7.03 17.77 6.84
N GLY A 110 7.33 18.21 5.62
CA GLY A 110 8.44 17.72 4.81
C GLY A 110 8.28 16.27 4.33
N GLY A 111 7.10 15.68 4.45
CA GLY A 111 6.82 14.29 4.11
C GLY A 111 5.65 14.11 3.15
N ALA A 112 5.30 12.86 2.90
CA ALA A 112 4.29 12.46 1.90
C ALA A 112 2.86 12.89 2.25
N GLN A 113 2.59 13.29 3.50
CA GLN A 113 1.27 13.71 3.95
C GLN A 113 1.11 15.24 3.99
N GLN A 114 2.13 16.00 3.58
CA GLN A 114 2.14 17.47 3.67
C GLN A 114 1.16 18.13 2.71
N ASP A 115 1.25 17.80 1.43
CA ASP A 115 0.53 18.52 0.39
C ASP A 115 -0.76 17.82 0.00
N LYS A 116 -1.77 18.60 -0.33
CA LYS A 116 -3.07 18.12 -0.82
C LYS A 116 -3.49 18.93 -2.03
N PHE A 117 -4.14 18.27 -2.98
CA PHE A 117 -4.76 18.95 -4.10
C PHE A 117 -6.02 19.69 -3.64
N VAL A 118 -6.10 20.98 -3.90
CA VAL A 118 -7.34 21.75 -3.70
C VAL A 118 -8.41 21.18 -4.63
N GLY A 119 -9.54 20.75 -4.08
CA GLY A 119 -10.62 20.07 -4.81
C GLY A 119 -10.40 18.58 -5.04
N GLY A 120 -9.28 17.99 -4.53
CA GLY A 120 -9.00 16.56 -4.56
C GLY A 120 -8.17 16.09 -5.76
N ALA A 121 -7.44 15.00 -5.57
CA ALA A 121 -6.54 14.42 -6.59
C ALA A 121 -7.28 13.81 -7.80
N TRP A 122 -8.59 13.54 -7.68
CA TRP A 122 -9.43 13.05 -8.78
C TRP A 122 -9.43 13.96 -10.01
N GLN A 123 -9.11 15.24 -9.82
CA GLN A 123 -9.03 16.21 -10.93
C GLN A 123 -7.98 15.82 -11.97
N ILE A 124 -6.94 15.07 -11.59
CA ILE A 124 -5.92 14.61 -12.54
C ILE A 124 -6.55 13.68 -13.58
N PRO A 125 -7.12 12.51 -13.20
CA PRO A 125 -7.78 11.65 -14.16
C PRO A 125 -9.00 12.32 -14.82
N GLY A 126 -9.73 13.19 -14.12
CA GLY A 126 -10.86 13.93 -14.67
C GLY A 126 -10.46 14.78 -15.87
N ARG A 127 -9.42 15.62 -15.74
CA ARG A 127 -8.91 16.45 -16.85
C ARG A 127 -8.30 15.64 -17.99
N MET A 128 -7.74 14.47 -17.68
CA MET A 128 -7.28 13.53 -18.72
C MET A 128 -8.48 12.96 -19.49
N ALA A 129 -9.54 12.58 -18.78
CA ALA A 129 -10.76 12.06 -19.39
C ALA A 129 -11.45 13.07 -20.31
N GLU A 130 -11.48 14.37 -19.94
CA GLU A 130 -12.01 15.45 -20.80
C GLU A 130 -11.30 15.50 -22.16
N ARG A 131 -9.99 15.22 -22.21
CA ARG A 131 -9.20 15.18 -23.47
C ARG A 131 -9.43 13.92 -24.28
N LEU A 132 -9.95 12.86 -23.68
CA LEU A 132 -10.23 11.57 -24.28
C LEU A 132 -11.75 11.38 -24.49
N ALA A 133 -12.52 12.47 -24.44
CA ALA A 133 -13.96 12.41 -24.62
C ALA A 133 -14.33 11.72 -25.96
N GLY A 134 -15.09 10.65 -25.90
CA GLY A 134 -15.43 9.79 -27.05
C GLY A 134 -14.70 8.45 -27.07
N ASP A 135 -13.52 8.34 -26.41
CA ASP A 135 -12.74 7.10 -26.34
C ASP A 135 -12.94 6.37 -25.00
N ILE A 136 -13.71 6.93 -24.08
CA ILE A 136 -13.96 6.37 -22.76
C ILE A 136 -15.37 5.77 -22.69
N VAL A 137 -15.44 4.49 -22.39
CA VAL A 137 -16.70 3.78 -22.14
C VAL A 137 -16.80 3.49 -20.65
N LEU A 138 -17.75 4.16 -19.99
CA LEU A 138 -18.04 3.97 -18.56
C LEU A 138 -19.06 2.84 -18.36
N ASP A 139 -19.15 2.33 -17.11
CA ASP A 139 -20.06 1.25 -16.71
C ASP A 139 -19.92 -0.01 -17.57
N ALA A 140 -18.71 -0.26 -18.08
CA ALA A 140 -18.39 -1.34 -18.99
C ALA A 140 -17.38 -2.32 -18.35
N PRO A 141 -17.77 -3.12 -17.36
CA PRO A 141 -16.89 -4.12 -16.78
C PRO A 141 -16.41 -5.10 -17.85
N VAL A 142 -15.10 -5.30 -17.93
CA VAL A 142 -14.50 -6.26 -18.84
C VAL A 142 -14.74 -7.67 -18.29
N LEU A 143 -15.37 -8.51 -19.11
CA LEU A 143 -15.71 -9.89 -18.76
C LEU A 143 -14.69 -10.88 -19.33
N ALA A 144 -14.22 -10.63 -20.55
CA ALA A 144 -13.29 -11.52 -21.24
C ALA A 144 -12.31 -10.75 -22.12
N VAL A 145 -11.16 -11.38 -22.35
CA VAL A 145 -10.11 -10.95 -23.28
C VAL A 145 -9.75 -12.15 -24.15
N GLU A 146 -9.84 -11.96 -25.45
CA GLU A 146 -9.42 -12.93 -26.47
C GLU A 146 -8.20 -12.38 -27.21
N GLN A 147 -7.17 -13.16 -27.36
CA GLN A 147 -5.95 -12.78 -28.05
C GLN A 147 -5.64 -13.77 -29.19
N ASP A 148 -5.22 -13.24 -30.32
CA ASP A 148 -4.71 -13.96 -31.46
C ASP A 148 -3.45 -13.28 -32.02
N ASP A 149 -2.93 -13.76 -33.17
CA ASP A 149 -1.71 -13.25 -33.81
C ASP A 149 -1.86 -11.80 -34.32
N ASP A 150 -3.08 -11.35 -34.60
CA ASP A 150 -3.38 -10.03 -35.16
C ASP A 150 -3.76 -8.98 -34.12
N GLY A 151 -3.94 -9.37 -32.84
CA GLY A 151 -4.27 -8.42 -31.78
C GLY A 151 -5.12 -9.00 -30.65
N VAL A 152 -5.90 -8.14 -30.01
CA VAL A 152 -6.67 -8.47 -28.82
C VAL A 152 -8.11 -7.96 -28.96
N THR A 153 -9.08 -8.77 -28.53
CA THR A 153 -10.49 -8.39 -28.43
C THR A 153 -10.92 -8.38 -26.97
N VAL A 154 -11.43 -7.24 -26.51
CA VAL A 154 -11.99 -7.07 -25.18
C VAL A 154 -13.51 -7.18 -25.25
N ILE A 155 -14.10 -7.99 -24.38
CA ILE A 155 -15.55 -8.16 -24.28
C ILE A 155 -16.03 -7.45 -23.03
N ALA A 156 -16.83 -6.38 -23.22
CA ALA A 156 -17.43 -5.58 -22.17
C ALA A 156 -18.88 -5.24 -22.54
N ARG A 157 -19.81 -5.36 -21.62
CA ARG A 157 -21.26 -5.09 -21.82
C ARG A 157 -21.90 -5.85 -23.00
N GLY A 158 -21.35 -7.00 -23.39
CA GLY A 158 -21.80 -7.74 -24.59
C GLY A 158 -21.25 -7.20 -25.93
N GLU A 159 -20.49 -6.12 -25.90
CA GLU A 159 -19.81 -5.55 -27.04
C GLU A 159 -18.37 -6.08 -27.18
N ARG A 160 -17.85 -6.06 -28.40
CA ARG A 160 -16.50 -6.53 -28.74
C ARG A 160 -15.66 -5.34 -29.23
N HIS A 161 -14.58 -5.04 -28.50
CA HIS A 161 -13.66 -3.96 -28.84
C HIS A 161 -12.33 -4.57 -29.32
N ARG A 162 -11.95 -4.35 -30.58
CA ARG A 162 -10.72 -4.88 -31.18
C ARG A 162 -9.59 -3.84 -31.14
N ALA A 163 -8.40 -4.26 -30.74
CA ALA A 163 -7.21 -3.44 -30.73
C ALA A 163 -5.96 -4.27 -31.03
N ARG A 164 -4.87 -3.59 -31.41
CA ARG A 164 -3.56 -4.26 -31.58
C ARG A 164 -2.93 -4.65 -30.25
N HIS A 165 -3.12 -3.82 -29.21
CA HIS A 165 -2.53 -4.01 -27.89
C HIS A 165 -3.57 -3.66 -26.83
N LEU A 166 -3.43 -4.30 -25.66
CA LEU A 166 -4.22 -4.04 -24.46
C LEU A 166 -3.30 -3.71 -23.28
N ILE A 167 -3.56 -2.60 -22.60
CA ILE A 167 -2.97 -2.29 -21.31
C ILE A 167 -4.01 -2.55 -20.22
N MET A 168 -3.74 -3.52 -19.37
CA MET A 168 -4.62 -3.88 -18.26
C MET A 168 -4.20 -3.11 -17.00
N ALA A 169 -4.88 -1.99 -16.71
CA ALA A 169 -4.61 -1.11 -15.58
C ALA A 169 -5.57 -1.35 -14.41
N VAL A 170 -5.82 -2.63 -14.09
CA VAL A 170 -6.66 -3.04 -12.94
C VAL A 170 -5.80 -3.75 -11.89
N PRO A 171 -6.22 -3.74 -10.60
CA PRO A 171 -5.52 -4.51 -9.57
C PRO A 171 -5.36 -5.99 -9.95
N PRO A 172 -4.21 -6.64 -9.64
CA PRO A 172 -3.93 -8.01 -10.02
C PRO A 172 -5.04 -9.00 -9.63
N LEU A 173 -5.59 -8.89 -8.41
CA LEU A 173 -6.69 -9.74 -7.97
C LEU A 173 -7.95 -9.56 -8.83
N LEU A 174 -8.22 -8.37 -9.34
CA LEU A 174 -9.37 -8.13 -10.21
C LEU A 174 -9.12 -8.65 -11.63
N ALA A 175 -7.87 -8.64 -12.09
CA ALA A 175 -7.49 -9.26 -13.36
C ALA A 175 -7.79 -10.76 -13.39
N SER A 176 -7.69 -11.46 -12.25
CA SER A 176 -8.04 -12.90 -12.17
C SER A 176 -9.53 -13.20 -12.35
N ARG A 177 -10.40 -12.20 -12.33
CA ARG A 177 -11.85 -12.34 -12.59
C ARG A 177 -12.21 -12.21 -14.08
N ILE A 178 -11.26 -11.81 -14.90
CA ILE A 178 -11.44 -11.68 -16.35
C ILE A 178 -11.14 -13.04 -17.00
N HIS A 179 -12.04 -13.48 -17.87
CA HIS A 179 -11.81 -14.70 -18.64
C HIS A 179 -10.83 -14.44 -19.78
N PHE A 180 -9.77 -15.25 -19.89
CA PHE A 180 -8.80 -15.20 -20.99
C PHE A 180 -8.93 -16.44 -21.86
N ASN A 181 -9.17 -16.29 -23.18
CA ASN A 181 -9.26 -17.41 -24.10
C ASN A 181 -7.90 -18.08 -24.35
N ALA A 182 -6.82 -17.29 -24.32
CA ALA A 182 -5.47 -17.81 -24.15
C ALA A 182 -5.17 -17.81 -22.64
N ALA A 183 -5.06 -19.00 -22.04
CA ALA A 183 -4.81 -19.11 -20.59
C ALA A 183 -3.53 -18.35 -20.22
N LEU A 184 -3.64 -17.52 -19.16
CA LEU A 184 -2.46 -16.83 -18.61
C LEU A 184 -1.46 -17.86 -18.07
N PRO A 185 -0.14 -17.59 -18.19
CA PRO A 185 0.88 -18.44 -17.59
C PRO A 185 0.61 -18.67 -16.09
N SER A 186 0.84 -19.88 -15.60
CA SER A 186 0.59 -20.26 -14.21
C SER A 186 1.28 -19.35 -13.19
N LYS A 187 2.49 -18.87 -13.51
CA LYS A 187 3.21 -17.89 -12.68
C LYS A 187 2.48 -16.55 -12.59
N ARG A 188 1.79 -16.12 -13.66
CA ARG A 188 0.98 -14.89 -13.65
C ARG A 188 -0.26 -15.05 -12.80
N ASN A 189 -0.94 -16.19 -12.88
CA ASN A 189 -2.10 -16.49 -12.03
C ASN A 189 -1.69 -16.53 -10.56
N ALA A 190 -0.59 -17.21 -10.23
CA ALA A 190 -0.05 -17.23 -8.88
C ALA A 190 0.31 -15.83 -8.33
N LEU A 191 0.83 -14.93 -9.19
CA LEU A 191 1.08 -13.54 -8.82
C LEU A 191 -0.24 -12.81 -8.50
N ASN A 192 -1.25 -12.92 -9.37
CA ASN A 192 -2.54 -12.27 -9.18
C ASN A 192 -3.21 -12.67 -7.85
N GLU A 193 -3.12 -13.96 -7.49
CA GLU A 193 -3.69 -14.50 -6.25
C GLU A 193 -2.94 -14.06 -4.99
N ARG A 194 -1.62 -13.83 -5.11
CA ARG A 194 -0.76 -13.42 -3.98
C ARG A 194 -0.70 -11.92 -3.74
N MET A 195 -1.39 -11.12 -4.55
CA MET A 195 -1.50 -9.67 -4.41
C MET A 195 -2.93 -9.26 -4.06
N PRO A 196 -3.42 -9.59 -2.85
CA PRO A 196 -4.78 -9.23 -2.45
C PRO A 196 -4.93 -7.72 -2.29
N MET A 197 -6.17 -7.24 -2.40
CA MET A 197 -6.51 -5.87 -2.05
C MET A 197 -6.35 -5.65 -0.55
N GLY A 198 -5.89 -4.46 -0.16
CA GLY A 198 -5.92 -4.03 1.23
C GLY A 198 -7.38 -3.90 1.72
N SER A 199 -7.56 -4.03 3.04
CA SER A 199 -8.87 -3.90 3.68
C SER A 199 -8.82 -2.82 4.76
N VAL A 200 -9.47 -1.69 4.50
CA VAL A 200 -9.52 -0.55 5.43
C VAL A 200 -10.85 0.17 5.31
N ILE A 201 -11.37 0.64 6.44
CA ILE A 201 -12.54 1.51 6.51
C ILE A 201 -12.07 2.87 7.02
N LYS A 202 -12.26 3.93 6.23
CA LYS A 202 -11.98 5.30 6.63
C LYS A 202 -13.30 6.02 6.93
N ILE A 203 -13.43 6.52 8.16
CA ILE A 203 -14.62 7.23 8.61
C ILE A 203 -14.25 8.70 8.82
N HIS A 204 -14.96 9.60 8.15
CA HIS A 204 -14.84 11.04 8.33
C HIS A 204 -16.07 11.55 9.11
N ILE A 205 -15.83 12.19 10.24
CA ILE A 205 -16.88 12.80 11.04
C ILE A 205 -16.59 14.30 11.12
N ALA A 206 -17.53 15.10 10.61
CA ALA A 206 -17.46 16.54 10.66
C ALA A 206 -18.22 17.07 11.89
N TYR A 207 -17.62 17.99 12.61
CA TYR A 207 -18.22 18.67 13.74
C TYR A 207 -18.23 20.19 13.47
N GLU A 208 -19.22 20.90 13.96
CA GLU A 208 -19.34 22.37 13.83
C GLU A 208 -18.15 23.11 14.45
N ARG A 209 -17.57 22.57 15.52
CA ARG A 209 -16.40 23.13 16.21
C ARG A 209 -15.50 22.02 16.74
N PRO A 210 -14.18 22.26 16.81
CA PRO A 210 -13.21 21.27 17.31
C PRO A 210 -13.20 21.21 18.85
N PHE A 211 -14.28 20.70 19.44
CA PHE A 211 -14.47 20.65 20.91
C PHE A 211 -13.38 19.89 21.64
N TRP A 212 -12.70 18.97 20.98
CA TRP A 212 -11.57 18.21 21.54
C TRP A 212 -10.40 19.12 21.91
N ARG A 213 -10.15 20.23 21.17
CA ARG A 213 -9.09 21.21 21.47
C ARG A 213 -9.30 21.87 22.84
N GLN A 214 -10.55 22.12 23.23
CA GLN A 214 -10.89 22.67 24.56
C GLN A 214 -10.52 21.72 25.69
N ARG A 215 -10.37 20.43 25.39
CA ARG A 215 -9.95 19.38 26.33
C ARG A 215 -8.46 19.06 26.23
N GLY A 216 -7.67 19.86 25.50
CA GLY A 216 -6.24 19.64 25.29
C GLY A 216 -5.93 18.40 24.42
N LEU A 217 -6.88 17.99 23.56
CA LEU A 217 -6.72 16.88 22.61
C LEU A 217 -6.53 17.44 21.19
N ASN A 218 -5.76 16.74 20.36
CA ASN A 218 -5.53 17.07 18.94
C ASN A 218 -6.37 16.19 18.04
#